data_9a65d72445ae0f380395acd5bfb6989c
#
_entry.id   9a65d72445ae0f380395acd5bfb6989c
#
_cell.length_a   1.000
_cell.length_b   1.000
_cell.length_c   1.000
_cell.angle_alpha   90.00
_cell.angle_beta   90.00
_cell.angle_gamma   90.00
#
_symmetry.space_group_name_H-M   'P 1'
#
loop_
_entity.id
_entity.type
_entity.pdbx_description
1 polymer ?
#
loop_
_entity_poly.entity_id
_entity_poly.type
_entity_poly.pdbx_seq_one_letter_code
_entity_poly.pdbx_strand_id
1 'polypeptide(L)'
;VADWPAVAAGRASDEAMADYLRGLDAGKPVAILHGEPEIGGRFFYTDDMSGLNFQRRNGPLGEALDRLLALKEHTAPSALAVQSTPTAAALPGFAQANPQPLLDASVGPRIWIGNAITTATHFDMNYNIACAVAGRRRFTLFPPDQLKTLYLGPLEFTPAGPPVSMVDIAAPDLERYPRFAEAWATAQVAELEPGDAIYIPYFWFHNVESLDPFTVLVNYWWSETPAVLSRPLEVLLHALASLRDLPPREREIWRGMFEHFVFQAHGDPVAHLPPERRGSLGEMTPEHLARIRAILLRALSQP
;
A
#
# COMPACT_ATOMS: atom_id res chain seq x y z
N VAL A 1 -3.77 -16.73 -12.89
CA VAL A 1 -4.99 -16.88 -12.07
C VAL A 1 -6.24 -17.02 -12.95
N ALA A 2 -6.02 -17.26 -14.26
CA ALA A 2 -7.09 -17.30 -15.27
C ALA A 2 -8.18 -18.36 -14.98
N ASP A 3 -7.83 -19.42 -14.27
CA ASP A 3 -8.73 -20.56 -13.97
C ASP A 3 -9.52 -20.38 -12.66
N TRP A 4 -9.41 -19.23 -12.00
CA TRP A 4 -10.18 -18.97 -10.80
C TRP A 4 -11.68 -18.88 -11.06
N PRO A 5 -12.55 -19.50 -10.26
CA PRO A 5 -14.01 -19.29 -10.36
C PRO A 5 -14.39 -17.81 -10.28
N ALA A 6 -13.70 -17.00 -9.45
CA ALA A 6 -13.90 -15.56 -9.36
C ALA A 6 -13.60 -14.86 -10.71
N VAL A 7 -12.54 -15.26 -11.42
CA VAL A 7 -12.20 -14.71 -12.75
C VAL A 7 -13.24 -15.14 -13.79
N ALA A 8 -13.72 -16.39 -13.73
CA ALA A 8 -14.79 -16.84 -14.61
C ALA A 8 -16.07 -16.01 -14.42
N ALA A 9 -16.44 -15.72 -13.15
CA ALA A 9 -17.56 -14.84 -12.84
C ALA A 9 -17.34 -13.40 -13.36
N GLY A 10 -16.13 -12.84 -13.13
CA GLY A 10 -15.76 -11.48 -13.59
C GLY A 10 -15.75 -11.33 -15.12
N ARG A 11 -15.40 -12.38 -15.85
CA ARG A 11 -15.46 -12.41 -17.31
C ARG A 11 -16.89 -12.58 -17.86
N ALA A 12 -17.77 -13.19 -17.09
CA ALA A 12 -19.16 -13.41 -17.50
C ALA A 12 -19.95 -12.08 -17.48
N SER A 13 -19.99 -11.38 -16.36
CA SER A 13 -20.54 -10.03 -16.23
C SER A 13 -20.23 -9.45 -14.83
N ASP A 14 -20.44 -8.14 -14.66
CA ASP A 14 -20.34 -7.46 -13.38
C ASP A 14 -21.36 -8.00 -12.36
N GLU A 15 -22.58 -8.31 -12.85
CA GLU A 15 -23.67 -8.90 -12.04
C GLU A 15 -23.29 -10.32 -11.57
N ALA A 16 -22.73 -11.15 -12.46
CA ALA A 16 -22.26 -12.48 -12.12
C ALA A 16 -21.13 -12.43 -11.07
N MET A 17 -20.21 -11.46 -11.19
CA MET A 17 -19.17 -11.23 -10.20
C MET A 17 -19.75 -10.77 -8.86
N ALA A 18 -20.70 -9.84 -8.89
CA ALA A 18 -21.39 -9.40 -7.67
C ALA A 18 -22.13 -10.55 -6.96
N ASP A 19 -22.82 -11.40 -7.73
CA ASP A 19 -23.52 -12.57 -7.19
C ASP A 19 -22.56 -13.64 -6.64
N TYR A 20 -21.42 -13.86 -7.29
CA TYR A 20 -20.36 -14.72 -6.77
C TYR A 20 -19.87 -14.22 -5.40
N LEU A 21 -19.63 -12.92 -5.25
CA LEU A 21 -19.21 -12.34 -3.98
C LEU A 21 -20.30 -12.39 -2.91
N ARG A 22 -21.57 -12.15 -3.25
CA ARG A 22 -22.70 -12.28 -2.34
C ARG A 22 -22.86 -13.71 -1.82
N GLY A 23 -22.62 -14.70 -2.69
CA GLY A 23 -22.65 -16.11 -2.30
C GLY A 23 -21.62 -16.51 -1.24
N LEU A 24 -20.55 -15.72 -1.09
CA LEU A 24 -19.48 -15.93 -0.11
C LEU A 24 -19.57 -14.95 1.08
N ASP A 25 -20.44 -13.95 1.04
CA ASP A 25 -20.49 -12.87 2.05
C ASP A 25 -20.89 -13.41 3.43
N ALA A 26 -20.02 -13.25 4.41
CA ALA A 26 -20.26 -13.61 5.81
C ALA A 26 -21.08 -12.55 6.58
N GLY A 27 -21.56 -11.49 5.92
CA GLY A 27 -22.28 -10.38 6.55
C GLY A 27 -21.40 -9.50 7.45
N LYS A 28 -20.08 -9.59 7.34
CA LYS A 28 -19.17 -8.72 8.09
C LYS A 28 -19.06 -7.36 7.41
N PRO A 29 -19.08 -6.25 8.19
CA PRO A 29 -18.93 -4.93 7.61
C PRO A 29 -17.55 -4.77 6.94
N VAL A 30 -17.55 -4.18 5.74
CA VAL A 30 -16.35 -3.85 4.97
C VAL A 30 -16.10 -2.34 5.00
N ALA A 31 -14.84 -1.95 4.84
CA ALA A 31 -14.48 -0.53 4.73
C ALA A 31 -14.85 -0.02 3.33
N ILE A 32 -15.65 1.03 3.27
CA ILE A 32 -16.13 1.65 2.03
C ILE A 32 -15.63 3.08 1.98
N LEU A 33 -14.97 3.44 0.88
CA LEU A 33 -14.62 4.81 0.53
C LEU A 33 -15.69 5.36 -0.42
N HIS A 34 -16.07 6.61 -0.21
CA HIS A 34 -17.01 7.33 -1.06
C HIS A 34 -16.52 8.75 -1.30
N GLY A 35 -16.44 9.14 -2.56
CA GLY A 35 -16.13 10.50 -2.99
C GLY A 35 -17.16 11.01 -3.98
N GLU A 36 -17.44 12.30 -3.94
CA GLU A 36 -18.39 12.95 -4.85
C GLU A 36 -17.86 12.92 -6.30
N PRO A 37 -18.71 13.10 -7.33
CA PRO A 37 -18.30 13.03 -8.73
C PRO A 37 -17.16 14.01 -9.10
N GLU A 38 -17.07 15.15 -8.42
CA GLU A 38 -16.10 16.22 -8.67
C GLU A 38 -14.65 15.76 -8.47
N ILE A 39 -14.42 14.70 -7.68
CA ILE A 39 -13.07 14.18 -7.48
C ILE A 39 -12.55 13.36 -8.68
N GLY A 40 -13.38 13.11 -9.70
CA GLY A 40 -13.01 12.36 -10.90
C GLY A 40 -12.46 10.96 -10.62
N GLY A 41 -12.93 10.31 -9.55
CA GLY A 41 -12.46 8.97 -9.14
C GLY A 41 -11.12 8.97 -8.36
N ARG A 42 -10.45 10.11 -8.17
CA ARG A 42 -9.17 10.20 -7.49
C ARG A 42 -9.35 10.44 -6.00
N PHE A 43 -9.18 9.42 -5.18
CA PHE A 43 -9.10 9.56 -3.72
C PHE A 43 -7.80 10.23 -3.31
N PHE A 44 -7.91 11.46 -2.77
CA PHE A 44 -6.77 12.30 -2.47
C PHE A 44 -7.03 13.28 -1.32
N TYR A 45 -6.19 14.29 -1.19
CA TYR A 45 -6.41 15.41 -0.30
C TYR A 45 -7.44 16.39 -0.87
N THR A 46 -8.04 17.22 0.00
CA THR A 46 -8.70 18.46 -0.41
C THR A 46 -7.69 19.44 -1.01
N ASP A 47 -8.14 20.43 -1.78
CA ASP A 47 -7.25 21.40 -2.47
C ASP A 47 -6.35 22.15 -1.50
N ASP A 48 -6.84 22.45 -0.31
CA ASP A 48 -6.10 23.12 0.78
C ASP A 48 -5.30 22.14 1.65
N MET A 49 -5.33 20.85 1.37
CA MET A 49 -4.69 19.78 2.12
C MET A 49 -5.11 19.67 3.60
N SER A 50 -6.19 20.33 4.01
CA SER A 50 -6.71 20.28 5.39
C SER A 50 -7.47 18.98 5.69
N GLY A 51 -7.89 18.24 4.67
CA GLY A 51 -8.70 17.03 4.76
C GLY A 51 -8.46 16.08 3.59
N LEU A 52 -9.31 15.05 3.54
CA LEU A 52 -9.40 14.14 2.40
C LEU A 52 -10.66 14.46 1.59
N ASN A 53 -10.59 14.32 0.27
CA ASN A 53 -11.69 14.58 -0.65
C ASN A 53 -12.72 13.45 -0.71
N PHE A 54 -12.67 12.52 0.25
CA PHE A 54 -13.57 11.38 0.34
C PHE A 54 -13.91 11.05 1.80
N GLN A 55 -14.96 10.28 1.97
CA GLN A 55 -15.40 9.77 3.27
C GLN A 55 -15.10 8.28 3.39
N ARG A 56 -14.84 7.83 4.61
CA ARG A 56 -14.66 6.42 4.95
C ARG A 56 -15.75 5.99 5.92
N ARG A 57 -16.45 4.89 5.59
CA ARG A 57 -17.43 4.25 6.46
C ARG A 57 -17.28 2.74 6.42
N ASN A 58 -17.87 2.06 7.41
CA ASN A 58 -18.08 0.63 7.35
C ASN A 58 -19.53 0.34 6.98
N GLY A 59 -19.76 -0.71 6.19
CA GLY A 59 -21.11 -1.09 5.75
C GLY A 59 -21.14 -2.51 5.18
N PRO A 60 -22.35 -3.02 4.88
CA PRO A 60 -22.52 -4.33 4.27
C PRO A 60 -21.90 -4.38 2.86
N LEU A 61 -21.25 -5.51 2.53
CA LEU A 61 -20.69 -5.72 1.19
C LEU A 61 -21.79 -5.69 0.12
N GLY A 62 -22.94 -6.34 0.38
CA GLY A 62 -24.07 -6.37 -0.57
C GLY A 62 -24.54 -4.98 -0.97
N GLU A 63 -24.65 -4.03 -0.01
CA GLU A 63 -25.02 -2.63 -0.29
C GLU A 63 -23.99 -1.93 -1.19
N ALA A 64 -22.70 -2.17 -0.94
CA ALA A 64 -21.65 -1.61 -1.77
C ALA A 64 -21.70 -2.14 -3.21
N LEU A 65 -21.96 -3.43 -3.38
CA LEU A 65 -22.10 -4.06 -4.70
C LEU A 65 -23.33 -3.51 -5.45
N ASP A 66 -24.49 -3.38 -4.78
CA ASP A 66 -25.69 -2.80 -5.39
C ASP A 66 -25.45 -1.37 -5.87
N ARG A 67 -24.79 -0.55 -5.05
CA ARG A 67 -24.43 0.83 -5.43
C ARG A 67 -23.44 0.89 -6.60
N LEU A 68 -22.42 0.03 -6.60
CA LEU A 68 -21.45 -0.04 -7.72
C LEU A 68 -22.14 -0.41 -9.03
N LEU A 69 -23.04 -1.39 -9.03
CA LEU A 69 -23.80 -1.77 -10.20
C LEU A 69 -24.72 -0.63 -10.69
N ALA A 70 -25.38 0.08 -9.77
CA ALA A 70 -26.21 1.23 -10.12
C ALA A 70 -25.40 2.39 -10.70
N LEU A 71 -24.19 2.64 -10.20
CA LEU A 71 -23.32 3.72 -10.67
C LEU A 71 -22.83 3.55 -12.12
N LYS A 72 -22.85 2.34 -12.68
CA LYS A 72 -22.47 2.08 -14.08
C LYS A 72 -23.25 2.88 -15.11
N GLU A 73 -24.52 3.17 -14.78
CA GLU A 73 -25.43 3.90 -15.69
C GLU A 73 -25.25 5.43 -15.62
N HIS A 74 -24.41 5.93 -14.71
CA HIS A 74 -24.19 7.35 -14.51
C HIS A 74 -23.05 7.87 -15.38
N THR A 75 -23.26 9.01 -16.03
CA THR A 75 -22.22 9.69 -16.85
C THR A 75 -21.12 10.34 -16.01
N ALA A 76 -21.44 10.76 -14.79
CA ALA A 76 -20.52 11.29 -13.80
C ALA A 76 -20.77 10.59 -12.45
N PRO A 77 -20.30 9.35 -12.28
CA PRO A 77 -20.56 8.59 -11.06
C PRO A 77 -19.74 9.14 -9.89
N SER A 78 -20.28 9.03 -8.70
CA SER A 78 -19.47 9.18 -7.48
C SER A 78 -18.45 8.05 -7.41
N ALA A 79 -17.27 8.34 -6.84
CA ALA A 79 -16.25 7.33 -6.59
C ALA A 79 -16.66 6.43 -5.43
N LEU A 80 -16.64 5.13 -5.61
CA LEU A 80 -16.97 4.14 -4.60
C LEU A 80 -15.98 2.98 -4.61
N ALA A 81 -15.42 2.65 -3.44
CA ALA A 81 -14.51 1.52 -3.32
C ALA A 81 -14.69 0.76 -2.00
N VAL A 82 -14.71 -0.56 -2.07
CA VAL A 82 -14.47 -1.45 -0.93
C VAL A 82 -12.95 -1.60 -0.80
N GLN A 83 -12.43 -1.17 0.35
CA GLN A 83 -11.00 -0.99 0.57
C GLN A 83 -10.37 -2.18 1.29
N SER A 84 -9.38 -2.81 0.66
CA SER A 84 -8.43 -3.74 1.30
C SER A 84 -9.06 -4.70 2.33
N THR A 85 -10.09 -5.43 1.92
CA THR A 85 -10.84 -6.32 2.82
C THR A 85 -10.19 -7.70 2.89
N PRO A 86 -9.76 -8.21 4.07
CA PRO A 86 -9.30 -9.58 4.22
C PRO A 86 -10.40 -10.58 3.88
N THR A 87 -10.16 -11.46 2.92
CA THR A 87 -11.20 -12.41 2.46
C THR A 87 -11.54 -13.47 3.50
N ALA A 88 -10.58 -13.87 4.34
CA ALA A 88 -10.81 -14.88 5.37
C ALA A 88 -11.98 -14.53 6.32
N ALA A 89 -12.16 -13.24 6.62
CA ALA A 89 -13.23 -12.80 7.51
C ALA A 89 -14.53 -12.42 6.77
N ALA A 90 -14.41 -11.80 5.58
CA ALA A 90 -15.56 -11.26 4.86
C ALA A 90 -16.16 -12.24 3.85
N LEU A 91 -15.33 -13.09 3.22
CA LEU A 91 -15.67 -14.00 2.13
C LEU A 91 -15.09 -15.39 2.39
N PRO A 92 -15.54 -16.11 3.44
CA PRO A 92 -15.01 -17.42 3.76
C PRO A 92 -15.15 -18.39 2.58
N GLY A 93 -14.11 -19.18 2.32
CA GLY A 93 -14.04 -20.07 1.16
C GLY A 93 -13.44 -19.43 -0.10
N PHE A 94 -13.28 -18.11 -0.15
CA PHE A 94 -12.72 -17.43 -1.34
C PHE A 94 -11.31 -17.94 -1.67
N ALA A 95 -10.41 -17.98 -0.70
CA ALA A 95 -9.02 -18.41 -0.91
C ALA A 95 -8.93 -19.87 -1.35
N GLN A 96 -9.79 -20.73 -0.83
CA GLN A 96 -9.83 -22.17 -1.20
C GLN A 96 -10.33 -22.37 -2.64
N ALA A 97 -11.31 -21.59 -3.06
CA ALA A 97 -11.86 -21.65 -4.42
C ALA A 97 -10.90 -20.98 -5.46
N ASN A 98 -10.10 -20.02 -5.02
CA ASN A 98 -9.21 -19.22 -5.87
C ASN A 98 -7.75 -19.29 -5.35
N PRO A 99 -7.09 -20.45 -5.46
CA PRO A 99 -5.78 -20.67 -4.85
C PRO A 99 -4.67 -19.87 -5.55
N GLN A 100 -3.68 -19.40 -4.77
CA GLN A 100 -2.46 -18.79 -5.27
C GLN A 100 -1.26 -19.73 -5.02
N PRO A 101 -0.86 -20.55 -6.02
CA PRO A 101 0.12 -21.60 -5.82
C PRO A 101 1.57 -21.11 -5.65
N LEU A 102 1.83 -19.82 -5.92
CA LEU A 102 3.16 -19.23 -5.79
C LEU A 102 3.50 -18.81 -4.36
N LEU A 103 2.53 -18.80 -3.45
CA LEU A 103 2.67 -18.28 -2.10
C LEU A 103 2.35 -19.35 -1.05
N ASP A 104 2.95 -19.21 0.14
CA ASP A 104 2.57 -20.01 1.29
C ASP A 104 1.10 -19.77 1.66
N ALA A 105 0.40 -20.82 2.11
CA ALA A 105 -1.02 -20.77 2.44
C ALA A 105 -1.36 -19.82 3.61
N SER A 106 -0.37 -19.41 4.41
CA SER A 106 -0.54 -18.41 5.46
C SER A 106 -0.70 -16.98 4.93
N VAL A 107 -0.31 -16.73 3.65
CA VAL A 107 -0.47 -15.43 3.00
C VAL A 107 -1.90 -15.31 2.48
N GLY A 108 -2.77 -14.73 3.28
CA GLY A 108 -4.19 -14.58 2.95
C GLY A 108 -4.45 -13.46 1.92
N PRO A 109 -5.41 -13.68 1.00
CA PRO A 109 -5.82 -12.66 0.04
C PRO A 109 -6.61 -11.52 0.67
N ARG A 110 -6.47 -10.34 0.04
CA ARG A 110 -7.28 -9.14 0.29
C ARG A 110 -8.00 -8.77 -0.99
N ILE A 111 -9.24 -8.34 -0.87
CA ILE A 111 -10.07 -7.94 -2.02
C ILE A 111 -10.30 -6.42 -2.03
N TRP A 112 -10.34 -5.87 -3.23
CA TRP A 112 -10.59 -4.48 -3.56
C TRP A 112 -11.65 -4.43 -4.65
N ILE A 113 -12.73 -3.71 -4.42
CA ILE A 113 -13.84 -3.63 -5.35
C ILE A 113 -14.16 -2.14 -5.54
N GLY A 114 -14.33 -1.69 -6.76
CA GLY A 114 -14.64 -0.28 -7.01
C GLY A 114 -15.07 -0.02 -8.43
N ASN A 115 -15.51 1.20 -8.66
CA ASN A 115 -15.72 1.69 -10.01
C ASN A 115 -14.43 2.28 -10.60
N ALA A 116 -14.51 3.14 -11.62
CA ALA A 116 -13.37 3.80 -12.26
C ALA A 116 -12.70 4.79 -11.27
N ILE A 117 -11.80 4.28 -10.44
CA ILE A 117 -11.08 5.03 -9.42
C ILE A 117 -9.57 4.97 -9.64
N THR A 118 -8.88 5.97 -9.10
CA THR A 118 -7.41 6.05 -9.10
C THR A 118 -6.89 6.08 -7.66
N THR A 119 -6.01 5.14 -7.36
CA THR A 119 -5.17 5.19 -6.15
C THR A 119 -3.87 5.90 -6.50
N ALA A 120 -3.63 7.06 -5.87
CA ALA A 120 -2.44 7.88 -6.11
C ALA A 120 -1.14 7.07 -5.89
N THR A 121 -0.09 7.47 -6.59
CA THR A 121 1.23 6.79 -6.51
C THR A 121 1.71 6.73 -5.07
N HIS A 122 1.90 5.53 -4.56
CA HIS A 122 2.34 5.22 -3.21
C HIS A 122 3.26 3.99 -3.21
N PHE A 123 3.77 3.60 -2.07
CA PHE A 123 4.54 2.37 -1.90
C PHE A 123 3.95 1.52 -0.77
N ASP A 124 4.16 0.22 -0.84
CA ASP A 124 3.88 -0.69 0.26
C ASP A 124 5.17 -1.23 0.86
N MET A 125 5.18 -1.44 2.18
CA MET A 125 6.29 -2.09 2.88
C MET A 125 6.12 -3.62 2.89
N ASN A 126 5.64 -4.16 1.78
CA ASN A 126 5.41 -5.58 1.55
C ASN A 126 5.76 -5.91 0.09
N TYR A 127 6.13 -7.16 -0.16
CA TYR A 127 6.00 -7.75 -1.49
C TYR A 127 4.53 -7.94 -1.81
N ASN A 128 4.16 -7.83 -3.07
CA ASN A 128 2.76 -7.83 -3.49
C ASN A 128 2.58 -8.61 -4.78
N ILE A 129 1.60 -9.52 -4.83
CA ILE A 129 1.04 -10.03 -6.09
C ILE A 129 -0.39 -9.51 -6.17
N ALA A 130 -0.68 -8.74 -7.22
CA ALA A 130 -1.99 -8.19 -7.50
C ALA A 130 -2.61 -8.87 -8.72
N CYS A 131 -3.81 -9.41 -8.56
CA CYS A 131 -4.54 -10.20 -9.54
C CYS A 131 -5.81 -9.47 -9.97
N ALA A 132 -5.95 -9.14 -11.25
CA ALA A 132 -7.19 -8.62 -11.80
C ALA A 132 -8.23 -9.75 -11.88
N VAL A 133 -9.39 -9.56 -11.26
CA VAL A 133 -10.46 -10.56 -11.20
C VAL A 133 -11.66 -10.17 -12.06
N ALA A 134 -12.05 -8.91 -12.02
CA ALA A 134 -13.09 -8.34 -12.90
C ALA A 134 -12.71 -6.92 -13.30
N GLY A 135 -13.02 -6.53 -14.53
CA GLY A 135 -12.63 -5.27 -15.13
C GLY A 135 -11.11 -5.13 -15.28
N ARG A 136 -10.68 -4.13 -16.05
CA ARG A 136 -9.26 -3.86 -16.34
C ARG A 136 -8.66 -2.91 -15.33
N ARG A 137 -7.36 -3.09 -15.08
CA ARG A 137 -6.57 -2.15 -14.27
C ARG A 137 -5.26 -1.81 -14.92
N ARG A 138 -4.88 -0.55 -14.81
CA ARG A 138 -3.54 -0.07 -15.18
C ARG A 138 -2.71 0.13 -13.94
N PHE A 139 -1.52 -0.46 -13.94
CA PHE A 139 -0.47 -0.22 -12.96
C PHE A 139 0.64 0.59 -13.60
N THR A 140 1.03 1.69 -12.97
CA THR A 140 2.23 2.45 -13.32
C THR A 140 3.20 2.34 -12.17
N LEU A 141 4.34 1.68 -12.39
CA LEU A 141 5.33 1.36 -11.37
C LEU A 141 6.57 2.24 -11.53
N PHE A 142 7.13 2.66 -10.40
CA PHE A 142 8.40 3.40 -10.36
C PHE A 142 9.35 2.72 -9.37
N PRO A 143 10.66 2.59 -9.71
CA PRO A 143 11.63 1.98 -8.81
C PRO A 143 11.88 2.84 -7.56
N PRO A 144 12.34 2.25 -6.45
CA PRO A 144 12.53 2.94 -5.16
C PRO A 144 13.51 4.12 -5.20
N ASP A 145 14.47 4.14 -6.13
CA ASP A 145 15.43 5.24 -6.30
C ASP A 145 14.78 6.53 -6.83
N GLN A 146 13.54 6.46 -7.29
CA GLN A 146 12.73 7.61 -7.72
C GLN A 146 12.08 8.39 -6.56
N LEU A 147 12.34 8.04 -5.32
CA LEU A 147 11.84 8.76 -4.13
C LEU A 147 12.00 10.29 -4.23
N LYS A 148 13.11 10.77 -4.80
CA LYS A 148 13.42 12.21 -4.93
C LYS A 148 12.60 12.93 -6.00
N THR A 149 12.00 12.20 -6.92
CA THR A 149 11.35 12.72 -8.14
C THR A 149 9.85 12.52 -8.13
N LEU A 150 9.33 11.76 -7.14
CA LEU A 150 7.91 11.47 -6.97
C LEU A 150 7.17 12.46 -6.06
N TYR A 151 7.88 13.40 -5.42
CA TYR A 151 7.28 14.47 -4.61
C TYR A 151 6.25 13.96 -3.61
N LEU A 152 6.68 13.13 -2.66
CA LEU A 152 5.79 12.58 -1.64
C LEU A 152 5.19 13.68 -0.75
N GLY A 153 3.93 13.52 -0.41
CA GLY A 153 3.20 14.35 0.53
C GLY A 153 3.52 14.04 2.00
N PRO A 154 2.65 14.45 2.93
CA PRO A 154 2.80 14.22 4.35
C PRO A 154 3.00 12.74 4.71
N LEU A 155 3.82 12.47 5.74
CA LEU A 155 4.09 11.10 6.19
C LEU A 155 2.99 10.55 7.11
N GLU A 156 2.37 11.41 7.93
CA GLU A 156 1.42 11.00 8.97
C GLU A 156 -0.04 11.13 8.55
N PHE A 157 -0.33 12.01 7.61
CA PHE A 157 -1.68 12.26 7.11
C PHE A 157 -1.76 11.85 5.64
N THR A 158 -2.35 10.69 5.36
CA THR A 158 -2.28 10.06 4.03
C THR A 158 -3.63 9.48 3.59
N PRO A 159 -3.99 9.56 2.30
CA PRO A 159 -5.23 8.98 1.78
C PRO A 159 -5.18 7.45 1.65
N ALA A 160 -4.00 6.84 1.51
CA ALA A 160 -3.83 5.42 1.20
C ALA A 160 -3.17 4.59 2.32
N GLY A 161 -2.82 5.22 3.45
CA GLY A 161 -2.05 4.63 4.55
C GLY A 161 -0.57 4.99 4.47
N PRO A 162 0.22 4.58 3.47
CA PRO A 162 1.56 5.14 3.25
C PRO A 162 1.49 6.53 2.58
N PRO A 163 2.61 7.32 2.62
CA PRO A 163 2.71 8.57 1.88
C PRO A 163 2.46 8.39 0.40
N VAL A 164 1.78 9.35 -0.21
CA VAL A 164 1.46 9.35 -1.64
C VAL A 164 2.20 10.46 -2.38
N SER A 165 2.48 10.26 -3.65
CA SER A 165 2.97 11.32 -4.54
C SER A 165 1.93 12.43 -4.68
N MET A 166 2.39 13.67 -4.65
CA MET A 166 1.56 14.85 -4.93
C MET A 166 1.29 15.03 -6.42
N VAL A 167 2.01 14.30 -7.28
CA VAL A 167 1.85 14.40 -8.73
C VAL A 167 0.63 13.61 -9.18
N ASP A 168 -0.21 14.26 -9.97
CA ASP A 168 -1.23 13.55 -10.76
C ASP A 168 -0.57 13.01 -12.03
N ILE A 169 -0.43 11.70 -12.13
CA ILE A 169 0.27 11.09 -13.28
C ILE A 169 -0.54 11.16 -14.57
N ALA A 170 -1.86 11.36 -14.49
CA ALA A 170 -2.71 11.53 -15.68
C ALA A 170 -2.56 12.93 -16.30
N ALA A 171 -2.24 13.94 -15.49
CA ALA A 171 -2.03 15.32 -15.93
C ALA A 171 -0.91 15.98 -15.12
N PRO A 172 0.36 15.58 -15.30
CA PRO A 172 1.47 16.03 -14.46
C PRO A 172 1.78 17.52 -14.67
N ASP A 173 1.72 18.29 -13.59
CA ASP A 173 2.16 19.69 -13.57
C ASP A 173 3.71 19.74 -13.47
N LEU A 174 4.37 19.82 -14.61
CA LEU A 174 5.83 19.86 -14.68
C LEU A 174 6.43 21.21 -14.30
N GLU A 175 5.65 22.27 -14.21
CA GLU A 175 6.12 23.56 -13.66
C GLU A 175 6.27 23.43 -12.14
N ARG A 176 5.29 22.84 -11.49
CA ARG A 176 5.30 22.58 -10.05
C ARG A 176 6.20 21.41 -9.66
N TYR A 177 6.28 20.37 -10.48
CA TYR A 177 7.00 19.12 -10.22
C TYR A 177 8.03 18.80 -11.32
N PRO A 178 9.02 19.66 -11.58
CA PRO A 178 9.89 19.56 -12.77
C PRO A 178 10.69 18.26 -12.85
N ARG A 179 11.07 17.68 -11.72
CA ARG A 179 11.82 16.42 -11.71
C ARG A 179 10.96 15.18 -11.91
N PHE A 180 9.65 15.30 -11.97
CA PHE A 180 8.77 14.17 -12.25
C PHE A 180 9.04 13.55 -13.63
N ALA A 181 9.52 14.34 -14.59
CA ALA A 181 9.95 13.83 -15.90
C ALA A 181 11.05 12.75 -15.78
N GLU A 182 11.94 12.85 -14.77
CA GLU A 182 12.96 11.83 -14.48
C GLU A 182 12.30 10.52 -14.01
N ALA A 183 11.34 10.60 -13.09
CA ALA A 183 10.58 9.42 -12.64
C ALA A 183 9.80 8.80 -13.81
N TRP A 184 9.12 9.62 -14.60
CA TRP A 184 8.33 9.14 -15.72
C TRP A 184 9.15 8.37 -16.75
N ALA A 185 10.38 8.79 -16.98
CA ALA A 185 11.31 8.09 -17.89
C ALA A 185 11.69 6.67 -17.42
N THR A 186 11.47 6.33 -16.16
CA THR A 186 11.71 5.00 -15.58
C THR A 186 10.45 4.21 -15.35
N ALA A 187 9.28 4.79 -15.63
CA ALA A 187 7.99 4.19 -15.37
C ALA A 187 7.81 2.88 -16.16
N GLN A 188 7.26 1.88 -15.49
CA GLN A 188 6.82 0.63 -16.11
C GLN A 188 5.31 0.58 -16.03
N VAL A 189 4.65 0.43 -17.17
CA VAL A 189 3.19 0.42 -17.25
C VAL A 189 2.71 -0.97 -17.67
N ALA A 190 1.71 -1.48 -16.95
CA ALA A 190 1.02 -2.72 -17.29
C ALA A 190 -0.50 -2.52 -17.20
N GLU A 191 -1.22 -2.91 -18.23
CA GLU A 191 -2.67 -3.07 -18.19
C GLU A 191 -2.98 -4.54 -17.96
N LEU A 192 -3.79 -4.82 -16.94
CA LEU A 192 -4.20 -6.16 -16.56
C LEU A 192 -5.66 -6.38 -16.93
N GLU A 193 -5.93 -7.49 -17.60
CA GLU A 193 -7.27 -8.01 -17.84
C GLU A 193 -7.64 -9.07 -16.78
N PRO A 194 -8.93 -9.40 -16.61
CA PRO A 194 -9.34 -10.45 -15.68
C PRO A 194 -8.59 -11.78 -15.94
N GLY A 195 -7.87 -12.25 -14.92
CA GLY A 195 -7.02 -13.44 -15.00
C GLY A 195 -5.52 -13.15 -15.03
N ASP A 196 -5.12 -11.90 -15.27
CA ASP A 196 -3.73 -11.47 -15.18
C ASP A 196 -3.32 -11.19 -13.73
N ALA A 197 -2.01 -11.25 -13.49
CA ALA A 197 -1.42 -10.88 -12.22
C ALA A 197 -0.10 -10.13 -12.44
N ILE A 198 0.21 -9.20 -11.53
CA ILE A 198 1.47 -8.47 -11.50
C ILE A 198 2.16 -8.66 -10.16
N TYR A 199 3.47 -8.88 -10.21
CA TYR A 199 4.33 -8.84 -9.04
C TYR A 199 4.88 -7.43 -8.84
N ILE A 200 4.70 -6.87 -7.65
CA ILE A 200 5.23 -5.57 -7.24
C ILE A 200 6.25 -5.83 -6.13
N PRO A 201 7.55 -5.56 -6.39
CA PRO A 201 8.59 -5.77 -5.39
C PRO A 201 8.41 -4.84 -4.18
N TYR A 202 9.02 -5.20 -3.06
CA TYR A 202 9.07 -4.39 -1.85
C TYR A 202 9.49 -2.94 -2.17
N PHE A 203 8.69 -1.98 -1.65
CA PHE A 203 8.94 -0.53 -1.75
C PHE A 203 8.88 0.07 -3.17
N TRP A 204 8.45 -0.66 -4.19
CA TRP A 204 8.19 -0.07 -5.50
C TRP A 204 6.97 0.84 -5.41
N PHE A 205 7.15 2.06 -5.91
CA PHE A 205 6.03 3.00 -6.02
C PHE A 205 5.08 2.53 -7.12
N HIS A 206 3.78 2.65 -6.86
CA HIS A 206 2.79 2.25 -7.84
C HIS A 206 1.55 3.13 -7.78
N ASN A 207 1.08 3.50 -8.96
CA ASN A 207 -0.23 4.08 -9.18
C ASN A 207 -1.15 2.99 -9.72
N VAL A 208 -2.41 2.98 -9.31
CA VAL A 208 -3.38 1.98 -9.76
C VAL A 208 -4.65 2.67 -10.23
N GLU A 209 -4.97 2.48 -11.51
CA GLU A 209 -6.19 2.99 -12.14
C GLU A 209 -7.14 1.84 -12.44
N SER A 210 -8.38 1.95 -12.03
CA SER A 210 -9.48 1.11 -12.47
C SER A 210 -10.02 1.66 -13.77
N LEU A 211 -9.96 0.90 -14.86
CA LEU A 211 -10.28 1.38 -16.21
C LEU A 211 -11.74 1.16 -16.59
N ASP A 212 -12.46 0.31 -15.86
CA ASP A 212 -13.84 -0.04 -16.13
C ASP A 212 -14.76 0.38 -14.97
N PRO A 213 -16.07 0.55 -15.22
CA PRO A 213 -17.02 1.05 -14.23
C PRO A 213 -17.31 0.09 -13.06
N PHE A 214 -16.90 -1.18 -13.19
CA PHE A 214 -16.91 -2.16 -12.11
C PHE A 214 -15.63 -2.99 -12.17
N THR A 215 -14.85 -2.98 -11.10
CA THR A 215 -13.57 -3.68 -11.05
C THR A 215 -13.38 -4.43 -9.74
N VAL A 216 -12.75 -5.60 -9.81
CA VAL A 216 -12.35 -6.40 -8.66
C VAL A 216 -10.89 -6.78 -8.79
N LEU A 217 -10.12 -6.48 -7.75
CA LEU A 217 -8.71 -6.89 -7.61
C LEU A 217 -8.58 -7.74 -6.34
N VAL A 218 -7.74 -8.75 -6.43
CA VAL A 218 -7.31 -9.52 -5.26
C VAL A 218 -5.80 -9.43 -5.15
N ASN A 219 -5.30 -9.08 -3.98
CA ASN A 219 -3.87 -9.04 -3.78
C ASN A 219 -3.41 -9.84 -2.56
N TYR A 220 -2.14 -10.18 -2.58
CA TYR A 220 -1.44 -10.90 -1.55
C TYR A 220 -0.23 -10.10 -1.11
N TRP A 221 -0.18 -9.75 0.18
CA TRP A 221 0.96 -9.07 0.78
C TRP A 221 1.73 -10.01 1.69
N TRP A 222 3.03 -10.07 1.50
CA TRP A 222 3.92 -10.77 2.43
C TRP A 222 5.18 -9.96 2.69
N SER A 223 5.88 -10.31 3.74
CA SER A 223 7.13 -9.69 4.12
C SER A 223 8.16 -10.77 4.45
N GLU A 224 9.38 -10.55 4.02
CA GLU A 224 10.54 -11.35 4.45
C GLU A 224 11.18 -10.78 5.72
N THR A 225 10.69 -9.63 6.19
CA THR A 225 11.15 -9.01 7.42
C THR A 225 10.75 -9.87 8.62
N PRO A 226 11.70 -10.25 9.49
CA PRO A 226 11.37 -10.99 10.71
C PRO A 226 10.31 -10.24 11.53
N ALA A 227 9.26 -10.96 11.98
CA ALA A 227 8.14 -10.38 12.73
C ALA A 227 8.55 -9.73 14.05
N VAL A 228 9.74 -10.05 14.55
CA VAL A 228 10.32 -9.46 15.75
C VAL A 228 10.74 -8.00 15.55
N LEU A 229 11.06 -7.57 14.34
CA LEU A 229 11.55 -6.23 14.06
C LEU A 229 10.44 -5.18 14.14
N SER A 230 10.84 -3.96 14.49
CA SER A 230 9.97 -2.77 14.44
C SER A 230 9.76 -2.29 13.00
N ARG A 231 8.74 -1.47 12.78
CA ARG A 231 8.46 -0.92 11.45
C ARG A 231 9.47 0.17 11.08
N PRO A 232 10.08 0.13 9.89
CA PRO A 232 11.08 1.12 9.48
C PRO A 232 10.58 2.57 9.43
N LEU A 233 9.30 2.79 9.11
CA LEU A 233 8.71 4.13 9.06
C LEU A 233 8.71 4.81 10.44
N GLU A 234 8.48 4.08 11.51
CA GLU A 234 8.52 4.59 12.88
C GLU A 234 9.93 5.04 13.28
N VAL A 235 10.95 4.34 12.78
CA VAL A 235 12.37 4.76 12.93
C VAL A 235 12.62 6.06 12.19
N LEU A 236 12.11 6.20 10.97
CA LEU A 236 12.21 7.45 10.19
C LEU A 236 11.55 8.63 10.93
N LEU A 237 10.34 8.45 11.45
CA LEU A 237 9.63 9.49 12.21
C LEU A 237 10.41 9.91 13.46
N HIS A 238 10.96 8.96 14.20
CA HIS A 238 11.79 9.26 15.36
C HIS A 238 13.09 9.99 14.97
N ALA A 239 13.72 9.59 13.87
CA ALA A 239 14.92 10.26 13.36
C ALA A 239 14.60 11.70 12.89
N LEU A 240 13.45 11.93 12.26
CA LEU A 240 12.99 13.29 11.91
C LEU A 240 12.87 14.17 13.17
N ALA A 241 12.24 13.66 14.23
CA ALA A 241 12.06 14.38 15.47
C ALA A 241 13.36 14.67 16.22
N SER A 242 14.39 13.81 16.06
CA SER A 242 15.60 13.86 16.85
C SER A 242 16.83 14.41 16.12
N LEU A 243 16.89 14.27 14.78
CA LEU A 243 18.12 14.52 14.02
C LEU A 243 18.00 15.60 12.95
N ARG A 244 16.80 15.77 12.35
CA ARG A 244 16.62 16.62 11.17
C ARG A 244 17.10 18.06 11.39
N ASP A 245 16.81 18.62 12.55
CA ASP A 245 17.05 20.04 12.87
C ASP A 245 18.35 20.28 13.65
N LEU A 246 19.19 19.26 13.83
CA LEU A 246 20.55 19.42 14.38
C LEU A 246 21.42 20.29 13.44
N PRO A 247 22.46 20.95 13.98
CA PRO A 247 23.45 21.63 13.17
C PRO A 247 24.06 20.69 12.11
N PRO A 248 24.39 21.20 10.90
CA PRO A 248 24.84 20.33 9.78
C PRO A 248 26.00 19.39 10.15
N ARG A 249 26.97 19.87 10.96
CA ARG A 249 28.12 19.07 11.40
C ARG A 249 27.68 17.92 12.29
N GLU A 250 26.72 18.14 13.17
CA GLU A 250 26.22 17.11 14.08
C GLU A 250 25.40 16.06 13.31
N ARG A 251 24.55 16.51 12.37
CA ARG A 251 23.82 15.58 11.46
C ARG A 251 24.76 14.67 10.68
N GLU A 252 25.90 15.18 10.23
CA GLU A 252 26.89 14.38 9.51
C GLU A 252 27.52 13.30 10.39
N ILE A 253 27.78 13.61 11.66
CA ILE A 253 28.25 12.61 12.65
C ILE A 253 27.21 11.51 12.83
N TRP A 254 25.93 11.88 12.98
CA TRP A 254 24.84 10.91 13.12
C TRP A 254 24.64 10.08 11.84
N ARG A 255 24.84 10.64 10.65
CA ARG A 255 24.87 9.85 9.41
C ARG A 255 25.89 8.74 9.51
N GLY A 256 27.12 9.05 9.90
CA GLY A 256 28.18 8.04 10.08
C GLY A 256 27.81 6.97 11.12
N MET A 257 27.13 7.34 12.20
CA MET A 257 26.64 6.39 13.21
C MET A 257 25.63 5.40 12.60
N PHE A 258 24.66 5.90 11.80
CA PHE A 258 23.70 5.04 11.12
C PHE A 258 24.36 4.14 10.06
N GLU A 259 25.26 4.69 9.24
CA GLU A 259 26.02 3.92 8.24
C GLU A 259 26.80 2.79 8.87
N HIS A 260 27.44 3.06 10.02
CA HIS A 260 28.26 2.09 10.74
C HIS A 260 27.43 1.03 11.45
N PHE A 261 26.50 1.44 12.35
CA PHE A 261 25.81 0.51 13.25
C PHE A 261 24.52 -0.08 12.68
N VAL A 262 23.80 0.68 11.83
CA VAL A 262 22.49 0.25 11.29
C VAL A 262 22.65 -0.40 9.92
N PHE A 263 23.32 0.30 8.99
CA PHE A 263 23.48 -0.17 7.62
C PHE A 263 24.71 -1.07 7.42
N GLN A 264 25.64 -1.12 8.38
CA GLN A 264 26.86 -1.91 8.35
C GLN A 264 27.65 -1.73 7.04
N ALA A 265 27.68 -0.48 6.54
CA ALA A 265 28.26 -0.13 5.25
C ALA A 265 29.75 -0.48 5.13
N HIS A 266 30.43 -0.69 6.26
CA HIS A 266 31.88 -0.99 6.34
C HIS A 266 32.16 -2.36 6.96
N GLY A 267 31.16 -3.27 6.99
CA GLY A 267 31.25 -4.60 7.59
C GLY A 267 30.70 -4.65 9.01
N ASP A 268 30.88 -5.79 9.71
CA ASP A 268 30.38 -6.00 11.06
C ASP A 268 31.01 -5.02 12.08
N PRO A 269 30.24 -4.06 12.62
CA PRO A 269 30.76 -3.01 13.51
C PRO A 269 31.24 -3.55 14.85
N VAL A 270 30.92 -4.79 15.19
CA VAL A 270 31.25 -5.44 16.46
C VAL A 270 32.10 -6.71 16.31
N ALA A 271 32.73 -6.91 15.15
CA ALA A 271 33.59 -8.06 14.89
C ALA A 271 34.71 -8.23 15.93
N HIS A 272 35.18 -7.11 16.52
CA HIS A 272 36.23 -7.07 17.57
C HIS A 272 35.70 -7.47 18.97
N LEU A 273 34.38 -7.63 19.16
CA LEU A 273 33.79 -8.02 20.44
C LEU A 273 33.47 -9.52 20.46
N PRO A 274 33.71 -10.20 21.58
CA PRO A 274 33.24 -11.56 21.74
C PRO A 274 31.68 -11.60 21.66
N PRO A 275 31.08 -12.66 21.08
CA PRO A 275 29.64 -12.74 20.81
C PRO A 275 28.75 -12.41 22.02
N GLU A 276 29.12 -12.90 23.20
CA GLU A 276 28.39 -12.71 24.47
C GLU A 276 28.45 -11.27 25.01
N ARG A 277 29.24 -10.40 24.39
CA ARG A 277 29.41 -8.98 24.79
C ARG A 277 28.83 -8.00 23.78
N ARG A 278 28.30 -8.48 22.66
CA ARG A 278 27.77 -7.64 21.57
C ARG A 278 26.44 -6.96 21.94
N GLY A 279 25.67 -7.51 22.88
CA GLY A 279 24.39 -6.94 23.31
C GLY A 279 23.44 -6.70 22.15
N SER A 280 22.82 -5.53 22.09
CA SER A 280 21.90 -5.15 21.00
C SER A 280 22.57 -4.92 19.64
N LEU A 281 23.87 -4.94 19.55
CA LEU A 281 24.63 -4.87 18.29
C LEU A 281 24.95 -6.25 17.72
N GLY A 282 24.66 -7.33 18.46
CA GLY A 282 24.72 -8.71 17.98
C GLY A 282 23.39 -9.15 17.38
N GLU A 283 23.10 -10.45 17.43
CA GLU A 283 21.83 -10.99 17.01
C GLU A 283 20.65 -10.34 17.75
N MET A 284 19.64 -9.89 16.98
CA MET A 284 18.45 -9.24 17.54
C MET A 284 17.47 -10.29 18.09
N THR A 285 17.68 -10.69 19.33
CA THR A 285 16.76 -11.58 20.02
C THR A 285 15.52 -10.85 20.54
N PRO A 286 14.42 -11.57 20.87
CA PRO A 286 13.25 -10.97 21.52
C PRO A 286 13.60 -10.17 22.79
N GLU A 287 14.57 -10.64 23.58
CA GLU A 287 15.03 -9.97 24.81
C GLU A 287 15.77 -8.66 24.50
N HIS A 288 16.67 -8.67 23.50
CA HIS A 288 17.36 -7.45 23.06
C HIS A 288 16.36 -6.42 22.55
N LEU A 289 15.38 -6.85 21.73
CA LEU A 289 14.33 -5.96 21.23
C LEU A 289 13.46 -5.39 22.36
N ALA A 290 13.06 -6.22 23.34
CA ALA A 290 12.29 -5.77 24.50
C ALA A 290 13.06 -4.71 25.30
N ARG A 291 14.38 -4.89 25.49
CA ARG A 291 15.26 -3.91 26.15
C ARG A 291 15.31 -2.59 25.37
N ILE A 292 15.52 -2.63 24.06
CA ILE A 292 15.54 -1.42 23.20
C ILE A 292 14.20 -0.69 23.31
N ARG A 293 13.08 -1.42 23.16
CA ARG A 293 11.73 -0.86 23.27
C ARG A 293 11.50 -0.17 24.63
N ALA A 294 11.94 -0.79 25.73
CA ALA A 294 11.80 -0.20 27.05
C ALA A 294 12.61 1.10 27.20
N ILE A 295 13.82 1.17 26.61
CA ILE A 295 14.64 2.38 26.59
C ILE A 295 13.94 3.49 25.78
N LEU A 296 13.44 3.16 24.58
CA LEU A 296 12.77 4.12 23.71
C LEU A 296 11.47 4.65 24.33
N LEU A 297 10.64 3.78 24.90
CA LEU A 297 9.40 4.19 25.58
C LEU A 297 9.69 5.16 26.72
N ARG A 298 10.72 4.89 27.52
CA ARG A 298 11.15 5.79 28.60
C ARG A 298 11.63 7.13 28.06
N ALA A 299 12.44 7.12 27.01
CA ALA A 299 12.96 8.35 26.40
C ALA A 299 11.85 9.21 25.80
N LEU A 300 10.88 8.59 25.11
CA LEU A 300 9.75 9.27 24.48
C LEU A 300 8.70 9.78 25.48
N SER A 301 8.67 9.22 26.70
CA SER A 301 7.75 9.65 27.78
C SER A 301 8.30 10.79 28.63
N GLN A 302 9.53 11.22 28.40
CA GLN A 302 10.11 12.39 29.08
C GLN A 302 9.80 13.65 28.26
N PRO A 303 9.40 14.75 28.91
CA PRO A 303 9.13 16.02 28.25
C PRO A 303 10.37 16.63 27.57
#